data_8f3e63e5b8c74dea05e6dc4dccf6131c
#
_entry.id   8f3e63e5b8c74dea05e6dc4dccf6131c
#
_cell.length_a   1.000
_cell.length_b   1.000
_cell.length_c   1.000
_cell.angle_alpha   90.00
_cell.angle_beta   90.00
_cell.angle_gamma   90.00
#
_symmetry.space_group_name_H-M   'P 1'
#
loop_
_entity.id
_entity.type
_entity.pdbx_description
1 polymer ?
#
loop_
_entity_poly.entity_id
_entity_poly.type
_entity_poly.pdbx_seq_one_letter_code
_entity_poly.pdbx_strand_id
1 'polypeptide(L)'
;MPADGSDIRILLIGDIVGKPGRKIVQGMLPGLRESLDLDLVIANAENSAAGSGITPKIFADLRTAGVDLMTLGDHAWKRRDNLEVLEKEPLCLRPHNYPEEALGTGWTVVETAAGVPVAHVIVLGRVFMDSVSCPFRTVDAVLQEIPEDVKIRIVEFHAEATSEKQAAGWHFDGRVTAVVGTHTHVLTADARILPGGTGYL
;
A
#
# COMPACT_ATOMS: atom_id res chain seq x y z
N MET A 1 11.09 -16.77 1.32
CA MET A 1 11.30 -17.38 -0.02
C MET A 1 10.48 -18.65 -0.06
N PRO A 2 9.71 -18.92 -1.16
CA PRO A 2 9.05 -20.20 -1.32
C PRO A 2 10.08 -21.34 -1.21
N ALA A 3 9.67 -22.47 -0.68
CA ALA A 3 10.57 -23.62 -0.47
C ALA A 3 11.16 -24.20 -1.77
N ASP A 4 10.55 -23.89 -2.91
CA ASP A 4 10.93 -24.33 -4.26
C ASP A 4 11.74 -23.30 -5.07
N GLY A 5 12.02 -22.10 -4.48
CA GLY A 5 12.77 -21.03 -5.14
C GLY A 5 11.98 -20.27 -6.20
N SER A 6 10.64 -20.38 -6.23
CA SER A 6 9.79 -19.63 -7.16
C SER A 6 9.78 -18.12 -6.82
N ASP A 7 9.58 -17.29 -7.82
CA ASP A 7 9.41 -15.84 -7.66
C ASP A 7 8.05 -15.54 -7.03
N ILE A 8 7.99 -14.55 -6.14
CA ILE A 8 6.73 -14.01 -5.60
C ILE A 8 6.29 -12.83 -6.44
N ARG A 9 5.09 -12.90 -6.99
CA ARG A 9 4.51 -11.89 -7.89
C ARG A 9 3.46 -11.05 -7.17
N ILE A 10 3.79 -9.78 -6.97
CA ILE A 10 2.95 -8.83 -6.25
C ILE A 10 2.48 -7.74 -7.21
N LEU A 11 1.17 -7.57 -7.33
CA LEU A 11 0.58 -6.45 -8.05
C LEU A 11 0.27 -5.31 -7.09
N LEU A 12 0.82 -4.13 -7.38
CA LEU A 12 0.51 -2.90 -6.68
C LEU A 12 -0.39 -2.03 -7.58
N ILE A 13 -1.60 -1.75 -7.13
CA ILE A 13 -2.56 -0.88 -7.82
C ILE A 13 -2.56 0.47 -7.10
N GLY A 14 -2.19 1.52 -7.81
CA GLY A 14 -2.30 2.89 -7.30
C GLY A 14 -3.76 3.30 -7.05
N ASP A 15 -3.96 4.58 -6.80
CA ASP A 15 -5.23 5.15 -6.34
C ASP A 15 -6.43 4.77 -7.22
N ILE A 16 -7.34 3.96 -6.68
CA ILE A 16 -8.58 3.56 -7.35
C ILE A 16 -9.58 4.72 -7.26
N VAL A 17 -9.83 5.40 -8.37
CA VAL A 17 -10.70 6.58 -8.39
C VAL A 17 -12.13 6.25 -8.80
N GLY A 18 -13.05 6.41 -7.86
CA GLY A 18 -14.49 6.35 -8.06
C GLY A 18 -15.02 5.07 -8.73
N LYS A 19 -16.22 5.17 -9.31
CA LYS A 19 -16.86 4.03 -9.98
C LYS A 19 -16.08 3.51 -11.20
N PRO A 20 -15.46 4.36 -12.05
CA PRO A 20 -14.68 3.88 -13.19
C PRO A 20 -13.50 2.99 -12.75
N GLY A 21 -12.69 3.46 -11.78
CA GLY A 21 -11.55 2.70 -11.26
C GLY A 21 -11.97 1.35 -10.68
N ARG A 22 -13.03 1.34 -9.83
CA ARG A 22 -13.57 0.09 -9.28
C ARG A 22 -14.02 -0.90 -10.36
N LYS A 23 -14.70 -0.41 -11.42
CA LYS A 23 -15.14 -1.27 -12.53
C LYS A 23 -13.98 -1.92 -13.27
N ILE A 24 -12.90 -1.17 -13.49
CA ILE A 24 -11.69 -1.70 -14.13
C ILE A 24 -11.08 -2.80 -13.25
N VAL A 25 -10.88 -2.52 -11.96
CA VAL A 25 -10.33 -3.53 -11.03
C VAL A 25 -11.22 -4.77 -10.98
N GLN A 26 -12.53 -4.62 -10.77
CA GLN A 26 -13.47 -5.74 -10.71
C GLN A 26 -13.52 -6.57 -12.00
N GLY A 27 -13.39 -5.93 -13.16
CA GLY A 27 -13.46 -6.60 -14.45
C GLY A 27 -12.16 -7.25 -14.89
N MET A 28 -11.02 -6.67 -14.52
CA MET A 28 -9.71 -7.14 -15.03
C MET A 28 -8.92 -7.99 -14.03
N LEU A 29 -9.03 -7.68 -12.74
CA LEU A 29 -8.16 -8.29 -11.73
C LEU A 29 -8.26 -9.81 -11.65
N PRO A 30 -9.46 -10.44 -11.73
CA PRO A 30 -9.53 -11.91 -11.71
C PRO A 30 -8.72 -12.55 -12.84
N GLY A 31 -8.83 -12.02 -14.07
CA GLY A 31 -8.06 -12.52 -15.21
C GLY A 31 -6.57 -12.20 -15.10
N LEU A 32 -6.20 -11.07 -14.52
CA LEU A 32 -4.78 -10.72 -14.27
C LEU A 32 -4.16 -11.64 -13.23
N ARG A 33 -4.88 -11.97 -12.15
CA ARG A 33 -4.38 -12.91 -11.14
C ARG A 33 -4.01 -14.24 -11.76
N GLU A 34 -4.88 -14.78 -12.64
CA GLU A 34 -4.66 -16.05 -13.31
C GLU A 34 -3.53 -15.94 -14.35
N SER A 35 -3.59 -14.95 -15.24
CA SER A 35 -2.65 -14.83 -16.36
C SER A 35 -1.22 -14.48 -15.95
N LEU A 36 -1.05 -13.75 -14.84
CA LEU A 36 0.24 -13.33 -14.31
C LEU A 36 0.68 -14.17 -13.10
N ASP A 37 -0.12 -15.12 -12.67
CA ASP A 37 0.15 -15.98 -11.52
C ASP A 37 0.49 -15.13 -10.27
N LEU A 38 -0.45 -14.23 -9.91
CA LEU A 38 -0.22 -13.26 -8.85
C LEU A 38 -0.43 -13.89 -7.46
N ASP A 39 0.56 -13.76 -6.60
CA ASP A 39 0.54 -14.25 -5.22
C ASP A 39 -0.12 -13.26 -4.24
N LEU A 40 -0.03 -11.96 -4.53
CA LEU A 40 -0.57 -10.91 -3.66
C LEU A 40 -0.99 -9.70 -4.49
N VAL A 41 -2.11 -9.08 -4.12
CA VAL A 41 -2.59 -7.84 -4.73
C VAL A 41 -2.85 -6.80 -3.65
N ILE A 42 -2.14 -5.67 -3.72
CA ILE A 42 -2.29 -4.52 -2.84
C ILE A 42 -2.84 -3.34 -3.64
N ALA A 43 -3.82 -2.62 -3.10
CA ALA A 43 -4.43 -1.51 -3.83
C ALA A 43 -4.70 -0.31 -2.93
N ASN A 44 -4.38 0.89 -3.40
CA ASN A 44 -4.82 2.12 -2.75
C ASN A 44 -6.28 2.40 -3.11
N ALA A 45 -7.16 2.39 -2.12
CA ALA A 45 -8.60 2.50 -2.27
C ALA A 45 -9.18 3.83 -1.72
N GLU A 46 -8.32 4.79 -1.35
CA GLU A 46 -8.76 6.03 -0.68
C GLU A 46 -9.72 6.89 -1.50
N ASN A 47 -9.67 6.78 -2.83
CA ASN A 47 -10.52 7.54 -3.76
C ASN A 47 -11.69 6.73 -4.32
N SER A 48 -11.89 5.51 -3.84
CA SER A 48 -12.84 4.55 -4.40
C SER A 48 -14.32 4.94 -4.20
N ALA A 49 -14.67 5.65 -3.12
CA ALA A 49 -16.02 6.11 -2.84
C ALA A 49 -16.25 7.52 -3.42
N ALA A 50 -16.57 7.61 -4.70
CA ALA A 50 -16.86 8.86 -5.41
C ALA A 50 -15.69 9.90 -5.35
N GLY A 51 -14.46 9.42 -5.37
CA GLY A 51 -13.26 10.26 -5.38
C GLY A 51 -12.72 10.60 -3.98
N SER A 52 -13.33 10.10 -2.91
CA SER A 52 -12.85 10.34 -1.54
C SER A 52 -13.34 9.27 -0.57
N GLY A 53 -12.41 8.52 0.01
CA GLY A 53 -12.70 7.49 0.98
C GLY A 53 -13.14 6.14 0.40
N ILE A 54 -13.52 5.24 1.29
CA ILE A 54 -14.01 3.89 1.02
C ILE A 54 -15.30 3.65 1.84
N THR A 55 -16.11 2.68 1.46
CA THR A 55 -17.25 2.20 2.24
C THR A 55 -17.13 0.71 2.52
N PRO A 56 -17.80 0.15 3.56
CA PRO A 56 -17.78 -1.29 3.81
C PRO A 56 -18.16 -2.13 2.59
N LYS A 57 -19.17 -1.66 1.83
CA LYS A 57 -19.57 -2.33 0.59
C LYS A 57 -18.45 -2.33 -0.47
N ILE A 58 -17.78 -1.18 -0.66
CA ILE A 58 -16.70 -1.08 -1.65
C ILE A 58 -15.51 -1.95 -1.23
N PHE A 59 -15.18 -1.97 0.06
CA PHE A 59 -14.16 -2.85 0.60
C PHE A 59 -14.49 -4.31 0.27
N ALA A 60 -15.69 -4.79 0.60
CA ALA A 60 -16.12 -6.15 0.30
C ALA A 60 -16.12 -6.48 -1.20
N ASP A 61 -16.58 -5.53 -2.04
CA ASP A 61 -16.58 -5.70 -3.50
C ASP A 61 -15.16 -5.84 -4.07
N LEU A 62 -14.19 -5.05 -3.59
CA LEU A 62 -12.78 -5.12 -4.00
C LEU A 62 -12.10 -6.40 -3.49
N ARG A 63 -12.40 -6.82 -2.24
CA ARG A 63 -11.97 -8.13 -1.71
C ARG A 63 -12.44 -9.28 -2.60
N THR A 64 -13.73 -9.25 -2.96
CA THR A 64 -14.31 -10.26 -3.85
C THR A 64 -13.68 -10.26 -5.25
N ALA A 65 -13.24 -9.10 -5.73
CA ALA A 65 -12.52 -9.00 -7.00
C ALA A 65 -11.09 -9.53 -6.94
N GLY A 66 -10.55 -9.81 -5.75
CA GLY A 66 -9.22 -10.39 -5.56
C GLY A 66 -8.16 -9.40 -5.04
N VAL A 67 -8.55 -8.26 -4.47
CA VAL A 67 -7.61 -7.40 -3.73
C VAL A 67 -7.36 -8.00 -2.36
N ASP A 68 -6.11 -8.25 -1.99
CA ASP A 68 -5.74 -8.89 -0.73
C ASP A 68 -5.54 -7.88 0.41
N LEU A 69 -4.98 -6.71 0.12
CA LEU A 69 -4.72 -5.64 1.07
C LEU A 69 -5.11 -4.29 0.47
N MET A 70 -5.78 -3.45 1.22
CA MET A 70 -6.12 -2.09 0.80
C MET A 70 -5.41 -1.06 1.66
N THR A 71 -5.06 0.06 1.06
CA THR A 71 -4.48 1.21 1.73
C THR A 71 -5.31 2.45 1.53
N LEU A 72 -5.24 3.38 2.46
CA LEU A 72 -5.83 4.71 2.41
C LEU A 72 -4.72 5.75 2.59
N GLY A 73 -4.82 6.88 1.89
CA GLY A 73 -3.88 8.00 2.04
C GLY A 73 -4.47 9.13 2.91
N ASP A 74 -4.36 10.36 2.44
CA ASP A 74 -4.87 11.56 3.15
C ASP A 74 -6.40 11.63 3.18
N HIS A 75 -7.10 10.81 2.42
CA HIS A 75 -8.56 10.67 2.52
C HIS A 75 -9.03 9.65 3.58
N ALA A 76 -8.14 9.12 4.42
CA ALA A 76 -8.50 8.16 5.45
C ALA A 76 -9.62 8.66 6.40
N TRP A 77 -9.74 9.98 6.59
CA TRP A 77 -10.70 10.62 7.50
C TRP A 77 -11.81 11.42 6.80
N LYS A 78 -11.84 11.45 5.47
CA LYS A 78 -12.76 12.31 4.71
C LYS A 78 -14.23 11.85 4.77
N ARG A 79 -14.49 10.58 5.09
CA ARG A 79 -15.85 10.02 5.17
C ARG A 79 -16.04 9.27 6.49
N ARG A 80 -17.27 9.35 7.02
CA ARG A 80 -17.65 8.60 8.22
C ARG A 80 -17.57 7.08 8.00
N ASP A 81 -17.91 6.63 6.79
CA ASP A 81 -17.85 5.21 6.41
C ASP A 81 -16.42 4.63 6.51
N ASN A 82 -15.38 5.46 6.32
CA ASN A 82 -13.99 5.03 6.47
C ASN A 82 -13.70 4.53 7.90
N LEU A 83 -14.29 5.17 8.90
CA LEU A 83 -14.09 4.79 10.31
C LEU A 83 -14.58 3.36 10.56
N GLU A 84 -15.73 3.00 9.98
CA GLU A 84 -16.26 1.64 10.11
C GLU A 84 -15.33 0.61 9.45
N VAL A 85 -14.78 0.93 8.28
CA VAL A 85 -13.82 0.05 7.59
C VAL A 85 -12.54 -0.08 8.40
N LEU A 86 -11.95 1.03 8.86
CA LEU A 86 -10.71 1.02 9.65
C LEU A 86 -10.85 0.31 11.00
N GLU A 87 -12.06 0.32 11.59
CA GLU A 87 -12.34 -0.36 12.86
C GLU A 87 -12.49 -1.88 12.70
N LYS A 88 -13.10 -2.31 11.59
CA LYS A 88 -13.52 -3.71 11.42
C LYS A 88 -12.63 -4.52 10.50
N GLU A 89 -11.89 -3.86 9.61
CA GLU A 89 -11.18 -4.53 8.52
C GLU A 89 -9.65 -4.38 8.68
N PRO A 90 -8.97 -5.35 9.28
CA PRO A 90 -7.52 -5.28 9.52
C PRO A 90 -6.69 -5.27 8.23
N LEU A 91 -7.30 -5.63 7.10
CA LEU A 91 -6.69 -5.58 5.76
C LEU A 91 -6.99 -4.26 5.02
N CYS A 92 -7.38 -3.22 5.75
CA CYS A 92 -7.46 -1.85 5.26
C CYS A 92 -6.58 -0.95 6.12
N LEU A 93 -5.46 -0.48 5.56
CA LEU A 93 -4.47 0.31 6.29
C LEU A 93 -4.70 1.81 6.07
N ARG A 94 -4.54 2.58 7.14
CA ARG A 94 -4.38 4.04 7.08
C ARG A 94 -2.89 4.40 7.09
N PRO A 95 -2.49 5.63 6.74
CA PRO A 95 -1.10 6.04 6.93
C PRO A 95 -0.63 5.90 8.39
N HIS A 96 0.51 5.26 8.58
CA HIS A 96 1.02 4.91 9.92
C HIS A 96 1.52 6.11 10.71
N ASN A 97 1.92 7.18 10.03
CA ASN A 97 2.43 8.40 10.65
C ASN A 97 1.36 9.41 11.10
N TYR A 98 0.06 9.03 11.13
CA TYR A 98 -0.95 9.70 11.94
C TYR A 98 -0.73 9.40 13.43
N PRO A 99 -1.36 10.16 14.36
CA PRO A 99 -1.27 9.88 15.79
C PRO A 99 -1.56 8.41 16.13
N GLU A 100 -0.90 7.88 17.14
CA GLU A 100 -1.01 6.47 17.54
C GLU A 100 -2.45 6.10 17.96
N GLU A 101 -3.15 7.06 18.57
CA GLU A 101 -4.55 6.90 19.00
C GLU A 101 -5.56 6.88 17.84
N ALA A 102 -5.11 7.17 16.61
CA ALA A 102 -5.97 7.15 15.44
C ALA A 102 -6.43 5.72 15.13
N LEU A 103 -7.72 5.59 14.82
CA LEU A 103 -8.38 4.31 14.54
C LEU A 103 -7.71 3.55 13.38
N GLY A 104 -7.62 2.24 13.50
CA GLY A 104 -7.00 1.37 12.50
C GLY A 104 -5.48 1.28 12.60
N THR A 105 -4.87 0.49 11.74
CA THR A 105 -3.41 0.29 11.68
C THR A 105 -2.82 0.81 10.38
N GLY A 106 -1.52 1.10 10.37
CA GLY A 106 -0.83 1.62 9.18
C GLY A 106 0.22 0.67 8.62
N TRP A 107 0.41 -0.49 9.23
CA TRP A 107 1.23 -1.57 8.69
C TRP A 107 0.69 -2.93 9.12
N THR A 108 1.04 -3.96 8.37
CA THR A 108 0.66 -5.34 8.67
C THR A 108 1.61 -6.31 7.96
N VAL A 109 1.56 -7.57 8.39
CA VAL A 109 2.13 -8.70 7.64
C VAL A 109 0.98 -9.51 7.07
N VAL A 110 0.99 -9.73 5.76
CA VAL A 110 0.03 -10.58 5.06
C VAL A 110 0.75 -11.77 4.44
N GLU A 111 0.09 -12.91 4.39
CA GLU A 111 0.60 -14.07 3.68
C GLU A 111 0.16 -14.04 2.22
N THR A 112 1.09 -14.34 1.31
CA THR A 112 0.79 -14.56 -0.10
C THR A 112 0.06 -15.89 -0.30
N ALA A 113 -0.49 -16.13 -1.50
CA ALA A 113 -1.09 -17.42 -1.85
C ALA A 113 -0.09 -18.59 -1.69
N ALA A 114 1.21 -18.31 -1.83
CA ALA A 114 2.29 -19.28 -1.62
C ALA A 114 2.72 -19.44 -0.14
N GLY A 115 2.03 -18.78 0.81
CA GLY A 115 2.36 -18.82 2.24
C GLY A 115 3.60 -18.03 2.62
N VAL A 116 4.06 -17.10 1.78
CA VAL A 116 5.21 -16.25 2.06
C VAL A 116 4.75 -14.96 2.74
N PRO A 117 5.30 -14.59 3.91
CA PRO A 117 4.92 -13.36 4.61
C PRO A 117 5.48 -12.12 3.90
N VAL A 118 4.63 -11.11 3.74
CA VAL A 118 4.94 -9.79 3.18
C VAL A 118 4.53 -8.72 4.18
N ALA A 119 5.47 -7.90 4.63
CA ALA A 119 5.17 -6.71 5.41
C ALA A 119 4.88 -5.54 4.47
N HIS A 120 3.77 -4.84 4.72
CA HIS A 120 3.42 -3.62 4.02
C HIS A 120 3.15 -2.50 5.01
N VAL A 121 3.78 -1.34 4.79
CA VAL A 121 3.56 -0.11 5.56
C VAL A 121 3.22 1.03 4.61
N ILE A 122 2.20 1.81 4.97
CA ILE A 122 1.88 3.05 4.25
C ILE A 122 2.11 4.26 5.15
N VAL A 123 2.72 5.32 4.60
CA VAL A 123 2.92 6.61 5.25
C VAL A 123 2.55 7.77 4.33
N LEU A 124 2.14 8.90 4.92
CA LEU A 124 1.99 10.17 4.20
C LEU A 124 3.30 10.93 4.12
N GLY A 125 3.55 11.57 2.98
CA GLY A 125 4.48 12.67 2.88
C GLY A 125 4.03 13.90 3.69
N ARG A 126 4.88 14.91 3.77
CA ARG A 126 4.61 16.15 4.54
C ARG A 126 4.64 17.41 3.67
N VAL A 127 5.31 17.34 2.51
CA VAL A 127 5.42 18.47 1.60
C VAL A 127 4.11 18.63 0.83
N PHE A 128 3.40 19.72 1.09
CA PHE A 128 2.06 20.01 0.57
C PHE A 128 0.95 19.04 1.02
N MET A 129 1.18 18.32 2.10
CA MET A 129 0.27 17.33 2.69
C MET A 129 -0.13 17.74 4.11
N ASP A 130 -0.95 16.92 4.75
CA ASP A 130 -1.37 17.12 6.15
C ASP A 130 -0.18 17.10 7.13
N SER A 131 -0.35 17.75 8.27
CA SER A 131 0.65 17.73 9.34
C SER A 131 0.63 16.40 10.07
N VAL A 132 1.61 15.56 9.77
CA VAL A 132 1.80 14.23 10.36
C VAL A 132 3.23 14.05 10.90
N SER A 133 3.47 12.96 11.62
CA SER A 133 4.81 12.59 12.07
C SER A 133 5.75 12.34 10.88
N CYS A 134 7.07 12.41 11.13
CA CYS A 134 8.06 12.22 10.07
C CYS A 134 7.96 10.81 9.46
N PRO A 135 7.61 10.68 8.16
CA PRO A 135 7.41 9.39 7.52
C PRO A 135 8.66 8.50 7.54
N PHE A 136 9.84 9.10 7.42
CA PHE A 136 11.11 8.38 7.46
C PHE A 136 11.32 7.70 8.82
N ARG A 137 11.17 8.46 9.92
CA ARG A 137 11.30 7.92 11.27
C ARG A 137 10.22 6.90 11.60
N THR A 138 9.01 7.13 11.11
CA THR A 138 7.90 6.19 11.30
C THR A 138 8.20 4.85 10.66
N VAL A 139 8.65 4.82 9.41
CA VAL A 139 9.03 3.57 8.74
C VAL A 139 10.27 2.96 9.39
N ASP A 140 11.26 3.76 9.81
CA ASP A 140 12.45 3.27 10.54
C ASP A 140 12.04 2.51 11.82
N ALA A 141 11.05 2.99 12.56
CA ALA A 141 10.51 2.31 13.74
C ALA A 141 9.80 1.00 13.36
N VAL A 142 8.89 1.05 12.38
CA VAL A 142 8.18 -0.16 11.90
C VAL A 142 9.14 -1.24 11.43
N LEU A 143 10.23 -0.87 10.74
CA LEU A 143 11.22 -1.86 10.28
C LEU A 143 11.92 -2.61 11.42
N GLN A 144 11.93 -2.04 12.64
CA GLN A 144 12.47 -2.71 13.84
C GLN A 144 11.44 -3.64 14.50
N GLU A 145 10.15 -3.43 14.24
CA GLU A 145 9.05 -4.25 14.77
C GLU A 145 8.73 -5.46 13.87
N ILE A 146 9.05 -5.36 12.56
CA ILE A 146 8.81 -6.45 11.61
C ILE A 146 9.68 -7.66 11.98
N PRO A 147 9.09 -8.86 12.15
CA PRO A 147 9.83 -10.07 12.45
C PRO A 147 10.98 -10.33 11.47
N GLU A 148 12.10 -10.85 11.97
CA GLU A 148 13.31 -11.05 11.16
C GLU A 148 13.14 -12.06 10.01
N ASP A 149 12.21 -12.99 10.12
CA ASP A 149 11.87 -13.97 9.09
C ASP A 149 11.06 -13.38 7.94
N VAL A 150 10.40 -12.22 8.13
CA VAL A 150 9.69 -11.48 7.06
C VAL A 150 10.70 -10.74 6.19
N LYS A 151 11.03 -11.33 5.04
CA LYS A 151 12.06 -10.80 4.12
C LYS A 151 11.50 -9.82 3.08
N ILE A 152 10.23 -9.97 2.69
CA ILE A 152 9.57 -9.06 1.74
C ILE A 152 8.94 -7.93 2.52
N ARG A 153 9.44 -6.70 2.31
CA ARG A 153 9.01 -5.48 3.00
C ARG A 153 8.73 -4.41 1.96
N ILE A 154 7.50 -3.91 1.92
CA ILE A 154 7.06 -2.90 0.95
C ILE A 154 6.67 -1.64 1.71
N VAL A 155 7.19 -0.50 1.27
CA VAL A 155 6.83 0.83 1.76
C VAL A 155 6.02 1.54 0.70
N GLU A 156 4.76 1.87 1.00
CA GLU A 156 3.94 2.77 0.20
C GLU A 156 4.10 4.20 0.73
N PHE A 157 4.64 5.08 -0.11
CA PHE A 157 4.88 6.47 0.23
C PHE A 157 3.85 7.36 -0.48
N HIS A 158 2.74 7.63 0.21
CA HIS A 158 1.63 8.43 -0.31
C HIS A 158 1.93 9.91 -0.17
N ALA A 159 2.39 10.56 -1.24
CA ALA A 159 2.90 11.93 -1.16
C ALA A 159 2.68 12.71 -2.46
N GLU A 160 2.45 14.04 -2.31
CA GLU A 160 2.39 14.97 -3.44
C GLU A 160 3.79 15.16 -4.05
N ALA A 161 4.78 15.49 -3.24
CA ALA A 161 6.10 15.85 -3.73
C ALA A 161 6.91 14.65 -4.24
N THR A 162 7.28 14.67 -5.53
CA THR A 162 8.18 13.70 -6.15
C THR A 162 9.52 13.60 -5.40
N SER A 163 10.05 14.74 -4.91
CA SER A 163 11.30 14.78 -4.16
C SER A 163 11.24 13.97 -2.86
N GLU A 164 10.10 14.00 -2.15
CA GLU A 164 9.91 13.20 -0.95
C GLU A 164 9.87 11.70 -1.26
N LYS A 165 9.14 11.31 -2.31
CA LYS A 165 9.09 9.92 -2.78
C LYS A 165 10.46 9.40 -3.17
N GLN A 166 11.23 10.17 -3.93
CA GLN A 166 12.60 9.81 -4.30
C GLN A 166 13.54 9.73 -3.10
N ALA A 167 13.43 10.69 -2.16
CA ALA A 167 14.21 10.65 -0.93
C ALA A 167 13.89 9.39 -0.10
N ALA A 168 12.63 8.95 -0.07
CA ALA A 168 12.23 7.71 0.59
C ALA A 168 12.88 6.48 -0.07
N GLY A 169 12.89 6.41 -1.40
CA GLY A 169 13.62 5.36 -2.12
C GLY A 169 15.07 5.26 -1.66
N TRP A 170 15.81 6.37 -1.70
CA TRP A 170 17.20 6.42 -1.27
C TRP A 170 17.43 6.14 0.22
N HIS A 171 16.53 6.64 1.08
CA HIS A 171 16.63 6.43 2.53
C HIS A 171 16.45 4.95 2.91
N PHE A 172 15.55 4.26 2.23
CA PHE A 172 15.24 2.85 2.54
C PHE A 172 16.01 1.85 1.66
N ASP A 173 16.89 2.33 0.77
CA ASP A 173 17.64 1.46 -0.13
C ASP A 173 18.47 0.41 0.63
N GLY A 174 18.35 -0.85 0.22
CA GLY A 174 18.98 -2.01 0.85
C GLY A 174 18.30 -2.49 2.15
N ARG A 175 17.23 -1.80 2.62
CA ARG A 175 16.51 -2.18 3.86
C ARG A 175 15.11 -2.71 3.63
N VAL A 176 14.54 -2.42 2.46
CA VAL A 176 13.21 -2.88 2.04
C VAL A 176 13.27 -3.45 0.63
N THR A 177 12.28 -4.27 0.28
CA THR A 177 12.17 -4.85 -1.05
C THR A 177 11.77 -3.82 -2.09
N ALA A 178 10.80 -2.96 -1.75
CA ALA A 178 10.33 -1.91 -2.66
C ALA A 178 9.82 -0.68 -1.91
N VAL A 179 9.99 0.49 -2.54
CA VAL A 179 9.33 1.75 -2.20
C VAL A 179 8.47 2.17 -3.40
N VAL A 180 7.18 2.34 -3.18
CA VAL A 180 6.22 2.71 -4.22
C VAL A 180 5.51 4.01 -3.87
N GLY A 181 5.38 4.90 -4.84
CA GLY A 181 4.71 6.19 -4.68
C GLY A 181 3.25 6.13 -5.08
N THR A 182 2.36 6.77 -4.31
CA THR A 182 0.94 6.96 -4.63
C THR A 182 0.54 8.43 -4.46
N HIS A 183 -0.72 8.79 -4.60
CA HIS A 183 -1.35 10.10 -4.45
C HIS A 183 -1.53 10.90 -5.74
N THR A 184 -0.50 11.07 -6.55
CA THR A 184 -0.53 12.05 -7.67
C THR A 184 -1.33 11.59 -8.89
N HIS A 185 -1.84 10.35 -8.90
CA HIS A 185 -2.63 9.74 -9.97
C HIS A 185 -1.95 9.80 -11.35
N VAL A 186 -0.62 9.84 -11.37
CA VAL A 186 0.19 9.94 -12.59
C VAL A 186 1.17 8.78 -12.64
N LEU A 187 1.14 8.05 -13.75
CA LEU A 187 2.21 7.07 -14.04
C LEU A 187 3.52 7.80 -14.32
N THR A 188 4.60 7.31 -13.75
CA THR A 188 5.95 7.85 -13.93
C THR A 188 6.83 6.86 -14.68
N ALA A 189 7.95 7.33 -15.23
CA ALA A 189 8.90 6.52 -15.98
C ALA A 189 10.23 6.35 -15.22
N ASP A 190 10.19 6.41 -13.89
CA ASP A 190 11.35 6.38 -13.01
C ASP A 190 11.53 5.06 -12.25
N ALA A 191 10.81 4.02 -12.67
CA ALA A 191 10.96 2.67 -12.14
C ALA A 191 12.41 2.18 -12.28
N ARG A 192 13.01 1.73 -11.18
CA ARG A 192 14.41 1.29 -11.14
C ARG A 192 14.70 0.40 -9.94
N ILE A 193 15.79 -0.34 -10.02
CA ILE A 193 16.41 -0.96 -8.84
C ILE A 193 17.50 -0.01 -8.36
N LEU A 194 17.45 0.36 -7.10
CA LEU A 194 18.45 1.19 -6.46
C LEU A 194 19.74 0.39 -6.14
N PRO A 195 20.89 1.05 -5.89
CA PRO A 195 22.17 0.36 -5.70
C PRO A 195 22.19 -0.67 -4.57
N GLY A 196 21.40 -0.47 -3.50
CA GLY A 196 21.23 -1.40 -2.39
C GLY A 196 20.26 -2.56 -2.67
N GLY A 197 19.65 -2.59 -3.87
CA GLY A 197 18.76 -3.66 -4.32
C GLY A 197 17.25 -3.36 -4.13
N THR A 198 16.87 -2.22 -3.56
CA THR A 198 15.46 -1.85 -3.39
C THR A 198 14.83 -1.45 -4.72
N GLY A 199 13.68 -2.02 -5.05
CA GLY A 199 12.82 -1.56 -6.13
C GLY A 199 12.22 -0.19 -5.81
N TYR A 200 12.19 0.73 -6.79
CA TYR A 200 11.56 2.04 -6.65
C TYR A 200 10.66 2.33 -7.85
N LEU A 201 9.46 2.86 -7.57
CA LEU A 201 8.49 3.32 -8.55
C LEU A 201 7.71 4.52 -8.01
#